data_10ad7d962f454fef6441648071f6184f
#
_entry.id   10ad7d962f454fef6441648071f6184f
#
_cell.length_a   1.000
_cell.length_b   1.000
_cell.length_c   1.000
_cell.angle_alpha   90.00
_cell.angle_beta   90.00
_cell.angle_gamma   90.00
#
_symmetry.space_group_name_H-M   'P 1'
#
loop_
_entity.id
_entity.type
_entity.pdbx_description
1 polymer ?
#
loop_
_entity_poly.entity_id
_entity_poly.type
_entity_poly.pdbx_seq_one_letter_code
_entity_poly.pdbx_strand_id
1 'polypeptide(L)'
;MKITLCGSTRFRDEFELWNRRLSKQGHVVYSVSCFGHSGDPLTADEKETLDRVHKEKIDASDAILVLNRDGYIGDSTRSEIEHAETVGKRIFYLFHHSVDFDVWERQNAKQICPYDGCFNSTNYGPCALCYE
;
A
#
# COMPACT_ATOMS: atom_id res chain seq x y z
N MET A 1 11.58 -6.76 -2.83
CA MET A 1 11.76 -5.31 -2.64
C MET A 1 11.26 -4.87 -1.27
N LYS A 2 11.50 -3.62 -0.91
CA LYS A 2 10.98 -3.05 0.33
C LYS A 2 9.69 -2.31 0.02
N ILE A 3 8.62 -2.66 0.70
CA ILE A 3 7.27 -2.17 0.42
C ILE A 3 6.64 -1.62 1.69
N THR A 4 6.15 -0.39 1.64
CA THR A 4 5.37 0.19 2.73
C THR A 4 3.89 0.07 2.40
N LEU A 5 3.11 -0.46 3.33
CA LEU A 5 1.66 -0.54 3.20
C LEU A 5 1.05 0.79 3.63
N CYS A 6 0.20 1.34 2.80
CA CYS A 6 -0.50 2.60 3.05
C CYS A 6 -2.00 2.38 2.92
N GLY A 7 -2.77 3.01 3.77
CA GLY A 7 -4.22 2.89 3.72
C GLY A 7 -4.86 3.33 5.02
N SER A 8 -6.18 3.37 5.03
CA SER A 8 -6.90 3.68 6.26
C SER A 8 -6.69 2.57 7.29
N THR A 9 -6.40 2.95 8.52
CA THR A 9 -6.20 2.00 9.61
C THR A 9 -7.47 1.22 9.97
N ARG A 10 -8.62 1.61 9.41
CA ARG A 10 -9.86 0.81 9.51
C ARG A 10 -9.75 -0.51 8.75
N PHE A 11 -8.83 -0.63 7.81
CA PHE A 11 -8.62 -1.84 7.02
C PHE A 11 -7.56 -2.76 7.64
N ARG A 12 -7.64 -2.96 8.92
CA ARG A 12 -6.67 -3.77 9.67
C ARG A 12 -6.45 -5.14 9.04
N ASP A 13 -7.52 -5.78 8.58
CA ASP A 13 -7.47 -7.10 7.97
C ASP A 13 -6.59 -7.12 6.73
N GLU A 14 -6.71 -6.08 5.89
CA GLU A 14 -5.91 -5.94 4.68
C GLU A 14 -4.44 -5.74 5.01
N PHE A 15 -4.13 -4.92 6.01
CA PHE A 15 -2.76 -4.72 6.44
C PHE A 15 -2.12 -6.03 6.91
N GLU A 16 -2.82 -6.80 7.73
CA GLU A 16 -2.33 -8.07 8.23
C GLU A 16 -2.17 -9.09 7.11
N LEU A 17 -3.14 -9.19 6.24
CA LEU A 17 -3.13 -10.11 5.11
C LEU A 17 -1.94 -9.84 4.17
N TRP A 18 -1.80 -8.60 3.75
CA TRP A 18 -0.77 -8.25 2.77
C TRP A 18 0.62 -8.24 3.37
N ASN A 19 0.76 -7.87 4.63
CA ASN A 19 2.03 -8.02 5.33
C ASN A 19 2.49 -9.48 5.29
N ARG A 20 1.59 -10.39 5.64
CA ARG A 20 1.89 -11.82 5.64
C ARG A 20 2.24 -12.33 4.25
N ARG A 21 1.43 -12.01 3.26
CA ARG A 21 1.63 -12.50 1.89
C ARG A 21 2.95 -12.03 1.30
N LEU A 22 3.19 -10.74 1.37
CA LEU A 22 4.42 -10.16 0.81
C LEU A 22 5.66 -10.63 1.55
N SER A 23 5.58 -10.76 2.85
CA SER A 23 6.71 -11.27 3.65
C SER A 23 7.05 -12.71 3.28
N LYS A 24 6.04 -13.54 3.05
CA LYS A 24 6.25 -14.94 2.62
C LYS A 24 6.88 -15.02 1.24
N GLN A 25 6.71 -14.00 0.43
CA GLN A 25 7.33 -13.91 -0.90
C GLN A 25 8.74 -13.33 -0.86
N GLY A 26 9.25 -13.00 0.33
CA GLY A 26 10.60 -12.50 0.49
C GLY A 26 10.73 -10.99 0.44
N HIS A 27 9.64 -10.25 0.44
CA HIS A 27 9.69 -8.79 0.50
C HIS A 27 9.84 -8.31 1.94
N VAL A 28 10.52 -7.18 2.11
CA VAL A 28 10.56 -6.48 3.39
C VAL A 28 9.35 -5.56 3.44
N VAL A 29 8.51 -5.74 4.45
CA VAL A 29 7.25 -5.00 4.55
C VAL A 29 7.28 -4.05 5.74
N TYR A 30 7.00 -2.79 5.49
CA TYR A 30 6.75 -1.81 6.54
C TYR A 30 5.25 -1.55 6.61
N SER A 31 4.71 -1.66 7.80
CA SER A 31 3.27 -1.47 8.03
C SER A 31 3.03 -0.35 9.04
N VAL A 32 1.76 -0.10 9.36
CA VAL A 32 1.41 0.85 10.41
C VAL A 32 1.64 0.22 11.78
N SER A 33 1.97 1.06 12.75
CA SER A 33 2.24 0.60 14.11
C SER A 33 0.98 0.52 14.96
N CYS A 34 0.00 1.38 14.68
CA CYS A 34 -1.24 1.47 15.45
C CYS A 34 -2.43 1.62 14.50
N PHE A 35 -3.56 1.03 14.90
CA PHE A 35 -4.79 1.07 14.12
C PHE A 35 -5.83 1.95 14.83
N GLY A 36 -5.63 3.26 14.76
CA GLY A 36 -6.47 4.23 15.45
C GLY A 36 -7.95 4.09 15.12
N HIS A 37 -8.29 3.85 13.85
CA HIS A 37 -9.67 3.66 13.43
C HIS A 37 -10.23 2.29 13.84
N SER A 38 -9.38 1.38 14.28
CA SER A 38 -9.77 0.03 14.73
C SER A 38 -9.67 -0.11 16.25
N GLY A 39 -9.60 1.01 16.96
CA GLY A 39 -9.74 1.02 18.41
C GLY A 39 -8.46 1.28 19.21
N ASP A 40 -7.30 1.40 18.58
CA ASP A 40 -6.08 1.75 19.29
C ASP A 40 -6.16 3.21 19.72
N PRO A 41 -6.02 3.54 21.01
CA PRO A 41 -6.10 4.91 21.45
C PRO A 41 -4.85 5.69 21.03
N LEU A 42 -5.08 6.86 20.41
CA LEU A 42 -4.01 7.75 19.98
C LEU A 42 -4.33 9.18 20.38
N THR A 43 -3.33 9.88 20.93
CA THR A 43 -3.42 11.33 21.10
C THR A 43 -3.14 12.02 19.76
N ALA A 44 -3.48 13.31 19.68
CA ALA A 44 -3.19 14.09 18.48
C ALA A 44 -1.69 14.15 18.20
N ASP A 45 -0.88 14.30 19.23
CA ASP A 45 0.59 14.34 19.10
C ASP A 45 1.15 13.00 18.62
N GLU A 46 0.61 11.91 19.15
CA GLU A 46 1.01 10.57 18.73
C GLU A 46 0.67 10.32 17.26
N LYS A 47 -0.53 10.75 16.84
CA LYS A 47 -0.93 10.62 15.45
C LYS A 47 0.00 11.39 14.51
N GLU A 48 0.34 12.63 14.88
CA GLU A 48 1.27 13.43 14.09
C GLU A 48 2.63 12.76 13.97
N THR A 49 3.14 12.23 15.08
CA THR A 49 4.40 11.49 15.12
C THR A 49 4.35 10.26 14.21
N LEU A 50 3.27 9.49 14.29
CA LEU A 50 3.11 8.28 13.47
C LEU A 50 2.98 8.60 11.99
N ASP A 51 2.31 9.70 11.64
CA ASP A 51 2.21 10.14 10.25
C ASP A 51 3.60 10.47 9.69
N ARG A 52 4.43 11.14 10.48
CA ARG A 52 5.82 11.45 10.09
C ARG A 52 6.66 10.17 9.98
N VAL A 53 6.57 9.30 10.97
CA VAL A 53 7.30 8.03 10.97
C VAL A 53 6.91 7.18 9.75
N HIS A 54 5.64 7.18 9.38
CA HIS A 54 5.19 6.42 8.23
C HIS A 54 5.80 6.94 6.92
N LYS A 55 5.93 8.25 6.79
CA LYS A 55 6.61 8.84 5.63
C LYS A 55 8.09 8.48 5.58
N GLU A 56 8.74 8.36 6.73
CA GLU A 56 10.11 7.87 6.79
C GLU A 56 10.22 6.40 6.34
N LYS A 57 9.22 5.60 6.66
CA LYS A 57 9.14 4.22 6.13
C LYS A 57 9.03 4.22 4.62
N ILE A 58 8.24 5.12 4.05
CA ILE A 58 8.12 5.27 2.60
C ILE A 58 9.47 5.66 1.99
N ASP A 59 10.18 6.58 2.61
CA ASP A 59 11.51 6.99 2.14
C ASP A 59 12.48 5.81 2.10
N ALA A 60 12.37 4.89 3.03
CA ALA A 60 13.21 3.70 3.13
C ALA A 60 12.79 2.58 2.19
N SER A 61 11.67 2.71 1.52
CA SER A 61 11.07 1.67 0.68
C SER A 61 11.40 1.87 -0.79
N ASP A 62 11.19 0.82 -1.57
CA ASP A 62 11.24 0.89 -3.03
C ASP A 62 9.87 1.26 -3.60
N ALA A 63 8.82 0.90 -2.89
CA ALA A 63 7.44 1.08 -3.35
C ALA A 63 6.48 1.19 -2.17
N ILE A 64 5.27 1.65 -2.47
CA ILE A 64 4.15 1.54 -1.54
C ILE A 64 3.06 0.68 -2.17
N LEU A 65 2.30 -0.01 -1.33
CA LEU A 65 1.06 -0.67 -1.74
C LEU A 65 -0.08 0.02 -1.02
N VAL A 66 -0.96 0.63 -1.79
CA VAL A 66 -2.13 1.33 -1.25
C VAL A 66 -3.27 0.35 -1.08
N LEU A 67 -3.68 0.14 0.17
CA LEU A 67 -4.78 -0.75 0.51
C LEU A 67 -6.09 0.04 0.47
N ASN A 68 -6.54 0.33 -0.73
CA ASN A 68 -7.70 1.16 -0.98
C ASN A 68 -8.96 0.33 -1.24
N ARG A 69 -9.40 -0.42 -0.23
CA ARG A 69 -10.60 -1.27 -0.35
C ARG A 69 -11.77 -0.46 -0.92
N ASP A 70 -12.39 -0.99 -1.96
CA ASP A 70 -13.51 -0.35 -2.67
C ASP A 70 -13.18 1.06 -3.18
N GLY A 71 -11.90 1.35 -3.38
CA GLY A 71 -11.43 2.64 -3.87
C GLY A 71 -11.28 3.71 -2.79
N TYR A 72 -11.53 3.38 -1.52
CA TYR A 72 -11.46 4.37 -0.45
C TYR A 72 -10.04 4.81 -0.15
N ILE A 73 -9.80 6.11 -0.19
CA ILE A 73 -8.53 6.74 0.16
C ILE A 73 -8.85 7.91 1.08
N GLY A 74 -8.42 7.81 2.33
CA GLY A 74 -8.59 8.90 3.31
C GLY A 74 -7.50 9.96 3.17
N ASP A 75 -7.60 11.02 3.98
CA ASP A 75 -6.69 12.16 3.90
C ASP A 75 -5.24 11.79 4.22
N SER A 76 -5.01 10.99 5.24
CA SER A 76 -3.66 10.55 5.60
C SER A 76 -3.04 9.71 4.49
N THR A 77 -3.81 8.82 3.90
CA THR A 77 -3.34 7.98 2.79
C THR A 77 -3.04 8.81 1.56
N ARG A 78 -3.87 9.80 1.27
CA ARG A 78 -3.63 10.73 0.16
C ARG A 78 -2.31 11.46 0.34
N SER A 79 -2.02 11.94 1.54
CA SER A 79 -0.77 12.59 1.87
C SER A 79 0.43 11.65 1.68
N GLU A 80 0.28 10.39 2.02
CA GLU A 80 1.31 9.37 1.83
C GLU A 80 1.57 9.09 0.35
N ILE A 81 0.51 9.02 -0.44
CA ILE A 81 0.63 8.85 -1.90
C ILE A 81 1.36 10.03 -2.52
N GLU A 82 0.99 11.25 -2.16
CA GLU A 82 1.66 12.46 -2.65
C GLU A 82 3.13 12.47 -2.26
N HIS A 83 3.45 12.05 -1.04
CA HIS A 83 4.82 11.94 -0.59
C HIS A 83 5.59 10.92 -1.43
N ALA A 84 5.03 9.75 -1.65
CA ALA A 84 5.65 8.71 -2.46
C ALA A 84 5.92 9.19 -3.89
N GLU A 85 4.98 9.91 -4.48
CA GLU A 85 5.16 10.50 -5.81
C GLU A 85 6.33 11.51 -5.81
N THR A 86 6.37 12.37 -4.80
CA THR A 86 7.42 13.40 -4.68
C THR A 86 8.80 12.79 -4.58
N VAL A 87 8.96 11.70 -3.83
CA VAL A 87 10.25 11.04 -3.65
C VAL A 87 10.52 9.93 -4.67
N GLY A 88 9.64 9.80 -5.67
CA GLY A 88 9.87 8.91 -6.81
C GLY A 88 9.70 7.43 -6.53
N LYS A 89 8.88 7.07 -5.56
CA LYS A 89 8.61 5.66 -5.27
C LYS A 89 7.51 5.13 -6.18
N ARG A 90 7.56 3.82 -6.44
CA ARG A 90 6.49 3.16 -7.18
C ARG A 90 5.25 3.05 -6.31
N ILE A 91 4.08 3.13 -6.94
CA ILE A 91 2.80 3.07 -6.25
C ILE A 91 1.97 1.97 -6.86
N PHE A 92 1.65 0.97 -6.04
CA PHE A 92 0.73 -0.09 -6.41
C PHE A 92 -0.58 0.13 -5.67
N TYR A 93 -1.69 -0.15 -6.34
CA TYR A 93 -3.02 -0.05 -5.73
C TYR A 93 -3.66 -1.42 -5.66
N LEU A 94 -4.27 -1.72 -4.52
CA LEU A 94 -5.05 -2.94 -4.36
C LEU A 94 -6.30 -2.87 -5.26
N PHE A 95 -6.91 -1.70 -5.30
CA PHE A 95 -8.10 -1.44 -6.08
C PHE A 95 -7.83 -0.23 -6.99
N HIS A 96 -7.90 -0.39 -8.29
CA HIS A 96 -7.56 0.70 -9.20
C HIS A 96 -8.60 0.96 -10.30
N HIS A 97 -9.85 0.72 -9.97
CA HIS A 97 -10.96 0.97 -10.89
C HIS A 97 -11.14 2.44 -11.29
N SER A 98 -10.55 3.35 -10.53
CA SER A 98 -10.56 4.78 -10.83
C SER A 98 -9.35 5.21 -11.67
N VAL A 99 -8.45 4.31 -11.98
CA VAL A 99 -7.26 4.55 -12.78
C VAL A 99 -7.47 3.94 -14.15
N ASP A 100 -7.05 4.63 -15.22
CA ASP A 100 -7.05 4.06 -16.55
C ASP A 100 -6.15 2.83 -16.54
N PHE A 101 -6.74 1.68 -16.75
CA PHE A 101 -6.05 0.40 -16.63
C PHE A 101 -4.90 0.28 -17.64
N ASP A 102 -5.09 0.74 -18.87
CA ASP A 102 -4.05 0.64 -19.89
C ASP A 102 -2.85 1.51 -19.53
N VAL A 103 -3.08 2.69 -18.99
CA VAL A 103 -2.01 3.56 -18.52
C VAL A 103 -1.32 2.93 -17.33
N TRP A 104 -2.10 2.44 -16.38
CA TRP A 104 -1.55 1.79 -15.18
C TRP A 104 -0.71 0.57 -15.56
N GLU A 105 -1.20 -0.26 -16.45
CA GLU A 105 -0.50 -1.45 -16.91
C GLU A 105 0.82 -1.11 -17.60
N ARG A 106 0.84 -0.09 -18.47
CA ARG A 106 2.07 0.34 -19.11
C ARG A 106 3.11 0.84 -18.12
N GLN A 107 2.66 1.54 -17.08
CA GLN A 107 3.55 2.07 -16.05
C GLN A 107 4.09 0.99 -15.13
N ASN A 108 3.30 -0.05 -14.91
CA ASN A 108 3.59 -1.09 -13.94
C ASN A 108 3.75 -2.47 -14.58
N ALA A 109 3.90 -2.55 -15.88
CA ALA A 109 4.09 -3.80 -16.61
C ALA A 109 5.21 -4.62 -15.96
N LYS A 110 5.04 -5.90 -15.77
CA LYS A 110 5.96 -6.83 -15.09
C LYS A 110 6.08 -6.60 -13.59
N GLN A 111 5.39 -5.61 -13.03
CA GLN A 111 5.39 -5.33 -11.60
C GLN A 111 3.99 -5.01 -11.12
N ILE A 112 3.04 -5.49 -11.86
CA ILE A 112 1.63 -5.32 -11.60
C ILE A 112 1.22 -5.87 -10.25
N CYS A 113 1.96 -6.88 -9.80
CA CYS A 113 1.78 -7.50 -8.52
C CYS A 113 3.14 -7.61 -7.84
N PRO A 114 3.25 -7.29 -6.53
CA PRO A 114 4.51 -7.45 -5.80
C PRO A 114 4.94 -8.92 -5.67
N TYR A 115 4.08 -9.88 -6.01
CA TYR A 115 4.44 -11.29 -6.03
C TYR A 115 5.21 -11.64 -7.28
N ASP A 116 6.34 -12.31 -7.10
CA ASP A 116 7.09 -12.81 -8.23
C ASP A 116 6.28 -13.85 -8.99
N GLY A 117 6.31 -13.76 -10.31
CA GLY A 117 5.60 -14.69 -11.18
C GLY A 117 4.10 -14.46 -11.27
N CYS A 118 3.59 -13.43 -10.63
CA CYS A 118 2.18 -13.11 -10.74
C CYS A 118 1.97 -12.05 -11.81
N PHE A 119 1.69 -12.51 -13.03
CA PHE A 119 1.51 -11.64 -14.20
C PHE A 119 0.16 -11.87 -14.82
N ASN A 120 -0.86 -11.44 -14.17
CA ASN A 120 -2.17 -11.50 -14.74
C ASN A 120 -2.62 -10.11 -15.11
N SER A 121 -2.31 -9.70 -16.32
CA SER A 121 -2.62 -8.38 -16.83
C SER A 121 -4.12 -8.14 -17.00
N THR A 122 -4.92 -9.16 -16.88
CA THR A 122 -6.37 -9.01 -16.95
C THR A 122 -7.01 -8.66 -15.64
N ASN A 123 -6.26 -8.77 -14.55
CA ASN A 123 -6.76 -8.46 -13.22
C ASN A 123 -6.42 -7.04 -12.81
N TYR A 124 -7.30 -6.45 -12.06
CA TYR A 124 -7.11 -5.12 -11.51
C TYR A 124 -6.38 -5.22 -10.19
N GLY A 125 -5.32 -4.43 -10.04
CA GLY A 125 -4.48 -4.45 -8.87
C GLY A 125 -3.66 -5.72 -8.77
N PRO A 126 -3.22 -6.11 -7.58
CA PRO A 126 -2.65 -7.43 -7.39
C PRO A 126 -3.64 -8.46 -7.91
N CYS A 127 -3.19 -9.38 -8.72
CA CYS A 127 -4.09 -10.33 -9.37
C CYS A 127 -4.86 -11.15 -8.34
N ALA A 128 -5.95 -11.78 -8.78
CA ALA A 128 -6.80 -12.60 -7.90
C ALA A 128 -6.01 -13.69 -7.20
N LEU A 129 -5.00 -14.26 -7.84
CA LEU A 129 -4.17 -15.29 -7.23
C LEU A 129 -3.36 -14.77 -6.06
N CYS A 130 -2.91 -13.53 -6.13
CA CYS A 130 -2.18 -12.90 -5.04
C CYS A 130 -3.10 -12.51 -3.91
N TYR A 131 -4.34 -12.19 -4.23
CA TYR A 131 -5.33 -11.74 -3.26
C TYR A 131 -5.88 -12.89 -2.42
N GLU A 132 -5.92 -14.04 -2.99
CA GLU A 132 -6.39 -15.24 -2.27
C GLU A 132 -5.39 -15.65 -1.14
#